data_0ffd0df5d6830a9268e6a52e3ff7e6f5
#
_entry.id   0ffd0df5d6830a9268e6a52e3ff7e6f5
#
_cell.length_a   1.000
_cell.length_b   1.000
_cell.length_c   1.000
_cell.angle_alpha   90.00
_cell.angle_beta   90.00
_cell.angle_gamma   90.00
#
_symmetry.space_group_name_H-M   'P 1'
#
loop_
_entity.id
_entity.type
_entity.pdbx_description
1 polymer ?
#
loop_
_entity_poly.entity_id
_entity_poly.type
_entity_poly.pdbx_seq_one_letter_code
_entity_poly.pdbx_strand_id
1 'polypeptide(L)'
;MKDIRQRSSPPALWQRALGQRASFWVSAGVVTHIFWTSAAPAMTYRLYAEQWHLTPTVTTGVFAVYPIVVVAVLVGFGDLSDQIGRRLVMLLGLGASLIGTLLFAVAPDVLWLFAGRAFAGIGVGLTAGTATAAVVDFSAEGQSKRAASVTTAAQAFGFTGALLLGGALTQ
;
A
#
# COMPACT_ATOMS: atom_id res chain seq x y z
N MET A 1 34.69 34.24 -2.13
CA MET A 1 34.41 33.08 -3.00
C MET A 1 34.54 31.87 -2.11
N LYS A 2 33.42 31.45 -1.43
CA LYS A 2 33.39 30.31 -0.47
C LYS A 2 32.87 29.08 -1.22
N ASP A 3 33.77 28.14 -1.37
CA ASP A 3 33.57 26.81 -1.90
C ASP A 3 32.58 26.06 -0.97
N ILE A 4 31.31 25.98 -1.37
CA ILE A 4 30.30 25.14 -0.71
C ILE A 4 30.59 23.73 -1.18
N ARG A 5 31.44 23.03 -0.46
CA ARG A 5 31.60 21.59 -0.58
C ARG A 5 30.20 20.96 -0.40
N GLN A 6 29.64 20.55 -1.52
CA GLN A 6 28.53 19.60 -1.50
C GLN A 6 28.99 18.38 -0.72
N ARG A 7 28.54 18.27 0.51
CA ARG A 7 28.66 17.02 1.28
C ARG A 7 27.72 16.03 0.56
N SER A 8 28.31 15.25 -0.32
CA SER A 8 27.66 14.02 -0.79
C SER A 8 27.42 13.15 0.44
N SER A 9 26.18 13.10 0.88
CA SER A 9 25.78 12.17 1.94
C SER A 9 26.17 10.75 1.48
N PRO A 10 26.84 9.94 2.31
CA PRO A 10 27.19 8.59 1.91
C PRO A 10 25.89 7.86 1.54
N PRO A 11 25.88 7.09 0.42
CA PRO A 11 24.70 6.35 0.04
C PRO A 11 24.27 5.43 1.17
N ALA A 12 23.01 5.50 1.58
CA ALA A 12 22.47 4.69 2.65
C ALA A 12 22.79 3.21 2.40
N LEU A 13 23.18 2.47 3.44
CA LEU A 13 23.69 1.10 3.36
C LEU A 13 22.76 0.12 2.58
N TRP A 14 21.48 0.42 2.49
CA TRP A 14 20.51 -0.38 1.73
C TRP A 14 20.54 -0.13 0.21
N GLN A 15 21.06 1.02 -0.26
CA GLN A 15 21.30 1.25 -1.70
C GLN A 15 22.38 0.30 -2.24
N ARG A 16 23.19 -0.27 -1.37
CA ARG A 16 24.21 -1.27 -1.73
C ARG A 16 23.65 -2.70 -1.80
N ALA A 17 22.49 -2.98 -1.18
CA ALA A 17 21.93 -4.34 -1.13
C ALA A 17 21.13 -4.72 -2.39
N LEU A 18 20.48 -3.74 -3.01
CA LEU A 18 19.73 -3.92 -4.27
C LEU A 18 20.20 -2.83 -5.25
N GLY A 19 20.56 -3.19 -6.47
CA GLY A 19 20.89 -2.19 -7.49
C GLY A 19 19.69 -1.24 -7.74
N GLN A 20 19.96 -0.01 -8.21
CA GLN A 20 18.94 1.03 -8.45
C GLN A 20 17.73 0.51 -9.25
N ARG A 21 17.97 -0.34 -10.26
CA ARG A 21 16.90 -0.96 -11.06
C ARG A 21 16.02 -1.90 -10.25
N ALA A 22 16.60 -2.71 -9.36
CA ALA A 22 15.86 -3.62 -8.53
C ALA A 22 15.01 -2.85 -7.51
N SER A 23 15.56 -1.81 -6.87
CA SER A 23 14.83 -0.95 -5.95
C SER A 23 13.64 -0.25 -6.61
N PHE A 24 13.80 0.21 -7.85
CA PHE A 24 12.72 0.80 -8.65
C PHE A 24 11.56 -0.20 -8.85
N TRP A 25 11.86 -1.42 -9.31
CA TRP A 25 10.82 -2.42 -9.57
C TRP A 25 10.17 -2.97 -8.29
N VAL A 26 10.93 -3.10 -7.20
CA VAL A 26 10.38 -3.46 -5.88
C VAL A 26 9.40 -2.38 -5.42
N SER A 27 9.75 -1.10 -5.54
CA SER A 27 8.86 0.00 -5.17
C SER A 27 7.59 0.01 -6.03
N ALA A 28 7.68 -0.23 -7.33
CA ALA A 28 6.53 -0.38 -8.22
C ALA A 28 5.65 -1.57 -7.83
N GLY A 29 6.26 -2.71 -7.43
CA GLY A 29 5.56 -3.87 -6.90
C GLY A 29 4.79 -3.57 -5.61
N VAL A 30 5.38 -2.78 -4.70
CA VAL A 30 4.70 -2.31 -3.48
C VAL A 30 3.48 -1.45 -3.84
N VAL A 31 3.60 -0.53 -4.81
CA VAL A 31 2.46 0.26 -5.30
C VAL A 31 1.36 -0.66 -5.84
N THR A 32 1.70 -1.64 -6.66
CA THR A 32 0.73 -2.63 -7.17
C THR A 32 0.02 -3.36 -6.03
N HIS A 33 0.78 -3.84 -5.02
CA HIS A 33 0.24 -4.54 -3.85
C HIS A 33 -0.73 -3.67 -3.05
N ILE A 34 -0.43 -2.38 -2.85
CA ILE A 34 -1.30 -1.43 -2.16
C ILE A 34 -2.68 -1.36 -2.83
N PHE A 35 -2.71 -1.17 -4.15
CA PHE A 35 -3.97 -1.06 -4.90
C PHE A 35 -4.70 -2.39 -5.01
N TRP A 36 -3.97 -3.50 -5.09
CA TRP A 36 -4.54 -4.85 -4.98
C TRP A 36 -5.26 -5.05 -3.66
N THR A 37 -4.59 -4.81 -2.54
CA THR A 37 -5.15 -4.98 -1.19
C THR A 37 -6.34 -4.06 -0.93
N SER A 38 -6.38 -2.89 -1.58
CA SER A 38 -7.52 -1.97 -1.50
C SER A 38 -8.77 -2.51 -2.19
N ALA A 39 -8.61 -3.15 -3.34
CA ALA A 39 -9.71 -3.58 -4.20
C ALA A 39 -10.16 -5.03 -3.96
N ALA A 40 -9.24 -5.94 -3.62
CA ALA A 40 -9.52 -7.37 -3.48
C ALA A 40 -10.71 -7.69 -2.55
N PRO A 41 -10.88 -7.06 -1.38
CA PRO A 41 -11.99 -7.36 -0.49
C PRO A 41 -13.37 -6.96 -1.03
N ALA A 42 -13.44 -6.10 -2.06
CA ALA A 42 -14.72 -5.63 -2.59
C ALA A 42 -15.59 -6.80 -3.09
N MET A 43 -14.97 -7.82 -3.68
CA MET A 43 -15.69 -9.00 -4.20
C MET A 43 -16.12 -9.97 -3.09
N THR A 44 -15.34 -10.08 -2.01
CA THR A 44 -15.63 -11.00 -0.90
C THR A 44 -16.75 -10.47 0.02
N TYR A 45 -17.03 -9.17 0.04
CA TYR A 45 -18.10 -8.62 0.87
C TYR A 45 -19.47 -9.16 0.54
N ARG A 46 -19.75 -9.42 -0.76
CA ARG A 46 -21.01 -10.00 -1.16
C ARG A 46 -21.21 -11.37 -0.52
N LEU A 47 -20.18 -12.20 -0.52
CA LEU A 47 -20.22 -13.54 0.09
C LEU A 47 -20.49 -13.46 1.60
N TYR A 48 -19.75 -12.60 2.32
CA TYR A 48 -19.98 -12.41 3.75
C TYR A 48 -21.34 -11.79 4.06
N ALA A 49 -21.80 -10.83 3.25
CA ALA A 49 -23.11 -10.21 3.43
C ALA A 49 -24.24 -11.21 3.25
N GLU A 50 -24.15 -12.10 2.27
CA GLU A 50 -25.12 -13.17 2.03
C GLU A 50 -25.06 -14.24 3.14
N GLN A 51 -23.85 -14.68 3.53
CA GLN A 51 -23.66 -15.73 4.52
C GLN A 51 -24.08 -15.31 5.95
N TRP A 52 -23.79 -14.07 6.32
CA TRP A 52 -24.06 -13.56 7.69
C TRP A 52 -25.25 -12.62 7.74
N HIS A 53 -26.04 -12.51 6.68
CA HIS A 53 -27.21 -11.62 6.59
C HIS A 53 -26.91 -10.18 7.03
N LEU A 54 -25.74 -9.65 6.61
CA LEU A 54 -25.30 -8.31 6.99
C LEU A 54 -26.21 -7.25 6.38
N THR A 55 -26.56 -6.26 7.19
CA THR A 55 -27.32 -5.11 6.68
C THR A 55 -26.42 -4.24 5.77
N PRO A 56 -26.99 -3.50 4.80
CA PRO A 56 -26.24 -2.57 3.97
C PRO A 56 -25.44 -1.54 4.79
N THR A 57 -25.96 -1.12 5.95
CA THR A 57 -25.28 -0.20 6.86
C THR A 57 -23.99 -0.80 7.41
N VAL A 58 -24.01 -2.05 7.84
CA VAL A 58 -22.81 -2.75 8.36
C VAL A 58 -21.78 -2.91 7.24
N THR A 59 -22.19 -3.34 6.06
CA THR A 59 -21.30 -3.49 4.90
C THR A 59 -20.66 -2.16 4.52
N THR A 60 -21.44 -1.08 4.47
CA THR A 60 -20.92 0.28 4.23
C THR A 60 -19.96 0.71 5.34
N GLY A 61 -20.24 0.39 6.59
CA GLY A 61 -19.34 0.65 7.73
C GLY A 61 -17.99 -0.04 7.57
N VAL A 62 -17.97 -1.33 7.19
CA VAL A 62 -16.73 -2.07 6.93
C VAL A 62 -15.93 -1.42 5.80
N PHE A 63 -16.59 -0.94 4.72
CA PHE A 63 -15.93 -0.18 3.66
C PHE A 63 -15.34 1.14 4.17
N ALA A 64 -16.08 1.89 4.98
CA ALA A 64 -15.72 3.22 5.44
C ALA A 64 -14.50 3.22 6.38
N VAL A 65 -14.29 2.17 7.17
CA VAL A 65 -13.13 2.06 8.08
C VAL A 65 -11.82 2.20 7.33
N TYR A 66 -11.69 1.56 6.18
CA TYR A 66 -10.45 1.58 5.39
C TYR A 66 -9.99 3.00 5.03
N PRO A 67 -10.76 3.83 4.30
CA PRO A 67 -10.32 5.19 3.95
C PRO A 67 -10.16 6.09 5.17
N ILE A 68 -10.96 5.93 6.21
CA ILE A 68 -10.83 6.69 7.45
C ILE A 68 -9.46 6.41 8.09
N VAL A 69 -9.08 5.14 8.20
CA VAL A 69 -7.79 4.75 8.77
C VAL A 69 -6.64 5.19 7.88
N VAL A 70 -6.76 5.07 6.54
CA VAL A 70 -5.73 5.60 5.61
C VAL A 70 -5.47 7.08 5.85
N VAL A 71 -6.54 7.90 5.92
CA VAL A 71 -6.41 9.35 6.17
C VAL A 71 -5.80 9.60 7.55
N ALA A 72 -6.26 8.91 8.59
CA ALA A 72 -5.73 9.06 9.95
C ALA A 72 -4.22 8.74 10.01
N VAL A 73 -3.78 7.68 9.33
CA VAL A 73 -2.36 7.30 9.27
C VAL A 73 -1.55 8.32 8.45
N LEU A 74 -2.06 8.79 7.32
CA LEU A 74 -1.38 9.81 6.52
C LEU A 74 -1.20 11.12 7.29
N VAL A 75 -2.22 11.56 8.05
CA VAL A 75 -2.15 12.79 8.85
C VAL A 75 -1.26 12.61 10.08
N GLY A 76 -1.37 11.47 10.77
CA GLY A 76 -0.63 11.23 12.02
C GLY A 76 0.82 10.76 11.82
N PHE A 77 1.11 10.09 10.71
CA PHE A 77 2.39 9.42 10.46
C PHE A 77 3.01 9.77 9.09
N GLY A 78 2.54 10.84 8.43
CA GLY A 78 3.05 11.25 7.11
C GLY A 78 4.56 11.45 7.07
N ASP A 79 5.14 12.02 8.12
CA ASP A 79 6.58 12.30 8.23
C ASP A 79 7.39 11.11 8.81
N LEU A 80 6.75 10.00 9.14
CA LEU A 80 7.42 8.85 9.77
C LEU A 80 8.54 8.29 8.88
N SER A 81 8.34 8.30 7.56
CA SER A 81 9.34 7.82 6.60
C SER A 81 10.64 8.63 6.61
N ASP A 82 10.57 9.91 6.97
CA ASP A 82 11.72 10.78 7.05
C ASP A 82 12.49 10.58 8.36
N GLN A 83 11.79 10.16 9.42
CA GLN A 83 12.37 9.92 10.75
C GLN A 83 13.05 8.55 10.87
N ILE A 84 12.37 7.47 10.49
CA ILE A 84 12.84 6.08 10.68
C ILE A 84 13.29 5.40 9.37
N GLY A 85 13.16 6.09 8.25
CA GLY A 85 13.59 5.63 6.93
C GLY A 85 12.51 4.86 6.16
N ARG A 86 12.48 5.12 4.86
CA ARG A 86 11.45 4.60 3.93
C ARG A 86 11.32 3.08 3.92
N ARG A 87 12.46 2.35 4.01
CA ARG A 87 12.46 0.90 4.00
C ARG A 87 11.68 0.31 5.19
N LEU A 88 11.91 0.84 6.39
CA LEU A 88 11.25 0.35 7.59
C LEU A 88 9.75 0.64 7.54
N VAL A 89 9.36 1.84 7.13
CA VAL A 89 7.95 2.21 6.98
C VAL A 89 7.24 1.33 5.94
N MET A 90 7.88 1.04 4.79
CA MET A 90 7.33 0.12 3.79
C MET A 90 7.16 -1.30 4.33
N LEU A 91 8.14 -1.81 5.09
CA LEU A 91 8.04 -3.14 5.71
C LEU A 91 6.94 -3.20 6.77
N LEU A 92 6.82 -2.18 7.62
CA LEU A 92 5.73 -2.07 8.60
C LEU A 92 4.37 -2.02 7.92
N GLY A 93 4.24 -1.24 6.84
CA GLY A 93 3.00 -1.14 6.08
C GLY A 93 2.63 -2.44 5.36
N LEU A 94 3.61 -3.14 4.76
CA LEU A 94 3.39 -4.45 4.15
C LEU A 94 3.00 -5.50 5.22
N GLY A 95 3.65 -5.47 6.39
CA GLY A 95 3.30 -6.33 7.52
C GLY A 95 1.86 -6.08 8.00
N ALA A 96 1.47 -4.82 8.16
CA ALA A 96 0.09 -4.46 8.51
C ALA A 96 -0.92 -4.94 7.44
N SER A 97 -0.62 -4.75 6.15
CA SER A 97 -1.46 -5.26 5.05
C SER A 97 -1.60 -6.78 5.08
N LEU A 98 -0.51 -7.51 5.37
CA LEU A 98 -0.53 -8.97 5.50
C LEU A 98 -1.43 -9.40 6.66
N ILE A 99 -1.29 -8.77 7.84
CA ILE A 99 -2.16 -9.03 8.99
C ILE A 99 -3.62 -8.77 8.61
N GLY A 100 -3.92 -7.63 7.95
CA GLY A 100 -5.25 -7.32 7.47
C GLY A 100 -5.82 -8.41 6.56
N THR A 101 -5.03 -8.90 5.61
CA THR A 101 -5.44 -9.98 4.70
C THR A 101 -5.69 -11.29 5.44
N LEU A 102 -4.86 -11.65 6.40
CA LEU A 102 -5.04 -12.85 7.22
C LEU A 102 -6.31 -12.76 8.08
N LEU A 103 -6.58 -11.60 8.69
CA LEU A 103 -7.81 -11.38 9.47
C LEU A 103 -9.05 -11.55 8.58
N PHE A 104 -9.01 -11.08 7.33
CA PHE A 104 -10.07 -11.33 6.36
C PHE A 104 -10.22 -12.81 6.02
N ALA A 105 -9.12 -13.52 5.80
CA ALA A 105 -9.15 -14.91 5.37
C ALA A 105 -9.70 -15.88 6.44
N VAL A 106 -9.50 -15.54 7.73
CA VAL A 106 -9.93 -16.37 8.85
C VAL A 106 -11.11 -15.78 9.63
N ALA A 107 -11.78 -14.77 9.09
CA ALA A 107 -12.83 -14.02 9.76
C ALA A 107 -13.99 -14.92 10.20
N PRO A 108 -14.24 -15.11 11.50
CA PRO A 108 -15.40 -15.85 12.01
C PRO A 108 -16.65 -14.96 12.15
N ASP A 109 -16.48 -13.64 12.19
CA ASP A 109 -17.56 -12.67 12.34
C ASP A 109 -17.20 -11.30 11.72
N VAL A 110 -18.17 -10.38 11.76
CA VAL A 110 -18.04 -9.05 11.15
C VAL A 110 -16.98 -8.17 11.83
N LEU A 111 -16.65 -8.38 13.11
CA LEU A 111 -15.64 -7.57 13.81
C LEU A 111 -14.24 -7.82 13.20
N TRP A 112 -13.99 -9.04 12.77
CA TRP A 112 -12.73 -9.39 12.09
C TRP A 112 -12.62 -8.70 10.75
N LEU A 113 -13.74 -8.48 10.04
CA LEU A 113 -13.74 -7.69 8.81
C LEU A 113 -13.38 -6.22 9.09
N PHE A 114 -13.93 -5.63 10.15
CA PHE A 114 -13.57 -4.29 10.59
C PHE A 114 -12.08 -4.20 10.96
N ALA A 115 -11.56 -5.14 11.73
CA ALA A 115 -10.15 -5.21 12.10
C ALA A 115 -9.26 -5.37 10.86
N GLY A 116 -9.60 -6.30 9.95
CA GLY A 116 -8.87 -6.51 8.71
C GLY A 116 -8.81 -5.25 7.85
N ARG A 117 -9.92 -4.49 7.76
CA ARG A 117 -9.97 -3.21 7.06
C ARG A 117 -9.13 -2.12 7.72
N ALA A 118 -9.14 -2.08 9.05
CA ALA A 118 -8.29 -1.14 9.78
C ALA A 118 -6.79 -1.43 9.52
N PHE A 119 -6.37 -2.69 9.63
CA PHE A 119 -4.98 -3.09 9.34
C PHE A 119 -4.60 -2.86 7.88
N ALA A 120 -5.47 -3.14 6.92
CA ALA A 120 -5.25 -2.81 5.52
C ALA A 120 -5.10 -1.30 5.30
N GLY A 121 -5.92 -0.49 5.98
CA GLY A 121 -5.83 0.97 5.97
C GLY A 121 -4.51 1.49 6.55
N ILE A 122 -4.04 0.93 7.68
CA ILE A 122 -2.72 1.23 8.25
C ILE A 122 -1.62 0.91 7.23
N GLY A 123 -1.67 -0.28 6.65
CA GLY A 123 -0.69 -0.73 5.66
C GLY A 123 -0.59 0.20 4.47
N VAL A 124 -1.71 0.57 3.88
CA VAL A 124 -1.77 1.50 2.75
C VAL A 124 -1.35 2.92 3.17
N GLY A 125 -1.83 3.43 4.30
CA GLY A 125 -1.46 4.75 4.80
C GLY A 125 0.05 4.92 4.99
N LEU A 126 0.74 3.88 5.52
CA LEU A 126 2.18 3.89 5.69
C LEU A 126 2.95 3.75 4.37
N THR A 127 2.44 2.98 3.41
CA THR A 127 3.21 2.62 2.20
C THR A 127 2.92 3.50 1.00
N ALA A 128 1.72 4.10 0.87
CA ALA A 128 1.31 4.81 -0.34
C ALA A 128 2.25 5.99 -0.69
N GLY A 129 2.53 6.85 0.27
CA GLY A 129 3.44 7.98 0.09
C GLY A 129 4.88 7.54 -0.12
N THR A 130 5.38 6.65 0.75
CA THR A 130 6.76 6.15 0.71
C THR A 130 7.07 5.35 -0.55
N ALA A 131 6.17 4.49 -1.02
CA ALA A 131 6.38 3.70 -2.22
C ALA A 131 6.38 4.56 -3.48
N THR A 132 5.45 5.51 -3.58
CA THR A 132 5.40 6.45 -4.71
C THR A 132 6.65 7.34 -4.77
N ALA A 133 7.08 7.88 -3.63
CA ALA A 133 8.31 8.66 -3.54
C ALA A 133 9.55 7.80 -3.90
N ALA A 134 9.60 6.54 -3.46
CA ALA A 134 10.70 5.64 -3.79
C ALA A 134 10.79 5.34 -5.30
N VAL A 135 9.67 5.19 -6.02
CA VAL A 135 9.67 5.03 -7.49
C VAL A 135 10.32 6.24 -8.16
N VAL A 136 10.03 7.45 -7.69
CA VAL A 136 10.62 8.69 -8.22
C VAL A 136 12.11 8.76 -7.91
N ASP A 137 12.50 8.51 -6.67
CA ASP A 137 13.91 8.60 -6.22
C ASP A 137 14.84 7.59 -6.90
N PHE A 138 14.33 6.37 -7.16
CA PHE A 138 15.10 5.33 -7.88
C PHE A 138 15.01 5.45 -9.40
N SER A 139 14.31 6.45 -9.92
CA SER A 139 14.32 6.77 -11.35
C SER A 139 15.64 7.43 -11.74
N ALA A 140 16.10 7.18 -12.96
CA ALA A 140 17.26 7.90 -13.48
C ALA A 140 16.95 9.40 -13.66
N GLU A 141 17.96 10.25 -13.53
CA GLU A 141 17.83 11.70 -13.75
C GLU A 141 17.15 11.99 -15.09
N GLY A 142 16.16 12.89 -15.09
CA GLY A 142 15.39 13.25 -16.28
C GLY A 142 14.25 12.27 -16.65
N GLN A 143 14.08 11.14 -15.94
CA GLN A 143 13.04 10.14 -16.23
C GLN A 143 11.79 10.26 -15.35
N SER A 144 11.47 11.43 -14.84
CA SER A 144 10.28 11.65 -14.00
C SER A 144 8.96 11.24 -14.68
N LYS A 145 8.83 11.47 -15.99
CA LYS A 145 7.67 11.02 -16.78
C LYS A 145 7.54 9.50 -16.80
N ARG A 146 8.66 8.78 -16.92
CA ARG A 146 8.67 7.31 -16.85
C ARG A 146 8.29 6.81 -15.47
N ALA A 147 8.80 7.43 -14.42
CA ALA A 147 8.39 7.10 -13.03
C ALA A 147 6.89 7.26 -12.83
N ALA A 148 6.32 8.38 -13.25
CA ALA A 148 4.89 8.64 -13.18
C ALA A 148 4.08 7.58 -13.97
N SER A 149 4.50 7.26 -15.21
CA SER A 149 3.83 6.24 -16.02
C SER A 149 3.88 4.86 -15.37
N VAL A 150 5.02 4.46 -14.78
CA VAL A 150 5.16 3.17 -14.08
C VAL A 150 4.29 3.14 -12.83
N THR A 151 4.25 4.23 -12.06
CA THR A 151 3.38 4.34 -10.89
C THR A 151 1.91 4.19 -11.28
N THR A 152 1.45 4.92 -12.30
CA THR A 152 0.07 4.82 -12.80
C THR A 152 -0.25 3.41 -13.31
N ALA A 153 0.66 2.79 -14.07
CA ALA A 153 0.50 1.43 -14.53
C ALA A 153 0.42 0.42 -13.36
N ALA A 154 1.30 0.54 -12.36
CA ALA A 154 1.30 -0.29 -11.17
C ALA A 154 -0.03 -0.18 -10.39
N GLN A 155 -0.57 1.03 -10.26
CA GLN A 155 -1.89 1.27 -9.66
C GLN A 155 -3.01 0.58 -10.46
N ALA A 156 -3.03 0.79 -11.78
CA ALA A 156 -4.03 0.19 -12.67
C ALA A 156 -3.97 -1.34 -12.63
N PHE A 157 -2.78 -1.93 -12.71
CA PHE A 157 -2.60 -3.38 -12.61
C PHE A 157 -3.04 -3.94 -11.26
N GLY A 158 -2.70 -3.27 -10.15
CA GLY A 158 -3.11 -3.68 -8.80
C GLY A 158 -4.63 -3.68 -8.66
N PHE A 159 -5.28 -2.60 -9.07
CA PHE A 159 -6.72 -2.44 -8.97
C PHE A 159 -7.49 -3.40 -9.91
N THR A 160 -7.15 -3.39 -11.20
CA THR A 160 -7.83 -4.22 -12.21
C THR A 160 -7.60 -5.70 -11.95
N GLY A 161 -6.37 -6.10 -11.62
CA GLY A 161 -6.03 -7.49 -11.30
C GLY A 161 -6.83 -8.01 -10.10
N ALA A 162 -6.97 -7.21 -9.05
CA ALA A 162 -7.77 -7.57 -7.88
C ALA A 162 -9.25 -7.77 -8.22
N LEU A 163 -9.83 -6.89 -9.05
CA LEU A 163 -11.23 -7.01 -9.46
C LEU A 163 -11.45 -8.22 -10.37
N LEU A 164 -10.57 -8.47 -11.35
CA LEU A 164 -10.71 -9.60 -12.27
C LEU A 164 -10.57 -10.95 -11.56
N LEU A 165 -9.53 -11.12 -10.72
CA LEU A 165 -9.34 -12.37 -10.00
C LEU A 165 -10.39 -12.54 -8.89
N GLY A 166 -10.73 -11.48 -8.17
CA GLY A 166 -11.81 -11.52 -7.18
C GLY A 166 -13.14 -11.89 -7.83
N GLY A 167 -13.49 -11.27 -8.96
CA GLY A 167 -14.70 -11.61 -9.72
C GLY A 167 -14.73 -13.04 -10.28
N ALA A 168 -13.58 -13.56 -10.74
CA ALA A 168 -13.48 -14.92 -11.24
C ALA A 168 -13.60 -15.99 -10.14
N LEU A 169 -13.17 -15.68 -8.91
CA LEU A 169 -13.24 -16.61 -7.78
C LEU A 169 -14.61 -16.62 -7.09
N THR A 170 -15.48 -15.67 -7.38
CA THR A 170 -16.81 -15.52 -6.76
C THR A 170 -17.97 -15.91 -7.68
N GLN A 171 -17.69 -16.47 -8.86
CA GLN A 171 -18.66 -17.08 -9.76
C GLN A 171 -18.82 -18.57 -9.47
#